data_4ed145fe138f9db641cf7ab79b32ea30
#
_entry.id   4ed145fe138f9db641cf7ab79b32ea30
#
_cell.length_a   1.000
_cell.length_b   1.000
_cell.length_c   1.000
_cell.angle_alpha   90.00
_cell.angle_beta   90.00
_cell.angle_gamma   90.00
#
_symmetry.space_group_name_H-M   'P 1'
#
loop_
_entity.id
_entity.type
_entity.pdbx_description
1 polymer ?
#
loop_
_entity_poly.entity_id
_entity_poly.type
_entity_poly.pdbx_seq_one_letter_code
_entity_poly.pdbx_strand_id
1 'polypeptide(L)'
;MKKGLLTIKKALWILFTAAVLLALPACGGLGENGDGKPKTTSASGDMVEVDLPSGWILISGTDMNGVDLADFICHAEKFELGDPYLQAQEYFGGIEAAQAVLESEDPYGAYAGAKELANGIWYLAENAAAAQLGEKALIVKGYQCDFESDEVQNILGSLRWVQ
;
A
#
# COMPACT_ATOMS: atom_id res chain seq x y z
N MET A 1 -18.66 -11.92 53.37
CA MET A 1 -18.16 -13.01 52.55
C MET A 1 -18.08 -12.57 51.07
N LYS A 2 -17.08 -11.81 50.65
CA LYS A 2 -16.89 -11.34 49.23
C LYS A 2 -15.40 -11.24 48.83
N LYS A 3 -14.53 -12.14 49.30
CA LYS A 3 -13.10 -12.11 48.96
C LYS A 3 -12.60 -13.30 48.13
N GLY A 4 -13.45 -14.25 47.72
CA GLY A 4 -13.04 -15.45 47.02
C GLY A 4 -13.16 -15.41 45.48
N LEU A 5 -13.89 -14.44 44.91
CA LEU A 5 -14.24 -14.46 43.47
C LEU A 5 -13.23 -13.72 42.58
N LEU A 6 -12.34 -12.89 43.20
CA LEU A 6 -11.39 -12.09 42.40
C LEU A 6 -10.12 -12.86 42.03
N THR A 7 -9.80 -13.91 42.77
CA THR A 7 -8.55 -14.67 42.61
C THR A 7 -8.65 -15.70 41.45
N ILE A 8 -9.86 -16.19 41.18
CA ILE A 8 -10.09 -17.20 40.12
C ILE A 8 -10.01 -16.57 38.72
N LYS A 9 -10.45 -15.31 38.57
CA LYS A 9 -10.39 -14.60 37.27
C LYS A 9 -8.96 -14.26 36.84
N LYS A 10 -8.05 -14.03 37.79
CA LYS A 10 -6.64 -13.76 37.44
C LYS A 10 -5.85 -15.02 37.11
N ALA A 11 -6.19 -16.17 37.68
CA ALA A 11 -5.55 -17.44 37.35
C ALA A 11 -5.95 -17.99 35.97
N LEU A 12 -7.19 -17.68 35.53
CA LEU A 12 -7.67 -18.13 34.22
C LEU A 12 -7.05 -17.34 33.05
N TRP A 13 -6.66 -16.07 33.29
CA TRP A 13 -6.00 -15.23 32.28
C TRP A 13 -4.54 -15.63 32.04
N ILE A 14 -3.84 -16.12 33.06
CA ILE A 14 -2.46 -16.56 32.94
C ILE A 14 -2.33 -17.90 32.20
N LEU A 15 -3.35 -18.76 32.29
CA LEU A 15 -3.38 -20.05 31.58
C LEU A 15 -3.70 -19.90 30.09
N PHE A 16 -4.39 -18.80 29.67
CA PHE A 16 -4.71 -18.58 28.26
C PHE A 16 -3.54 -17.95 27.48
N THR A 17 -2.66 -17.22 28.14
CA THR A 17 -1.47 -16.62 27.51
C THR A 17 -0.32 -17.61 27.30
N ALA A 18 -0.28 -18.73 28.04
CA ALA A 18 0.76 -19.74 27.88
C ALA A 18 0.48 -20.76 26.76
N ALA A 19 -0.78 -20.90 26.32
CA ALA A 19 -1.17 -21.87 25.28
C ALA A 19 -1.03 -21.37 23.83
N VAL A 20 -0.89 -20.03 23.64
CA VAL A 20 -0.76 -19.44 22.29
C VAL A 20 0.68 -19.40 21.79
N LEU A 21 1.66 -19.65 22.66
CA LEU A 21 3.10 -19.61 22.31
C LEU A 21 3.68 -20.92 21.76
N LEU A 22 2.87 -21.99 21.61
CA LEU A 22 3.37 -23.32 21.16
C LEU A 22 2.81 -23.80 19.81
N ALA A 23 2.10 -22.95 19.06
CA ALA A 23 1.63 -23.30 17.71
C ALA A 23 2.15 -22.31 16.67
N LEU A 24 3.48 -22.14 16.61
CA LEU A 24 4.12 -21.65 15.39
C LEU A 24 4.45 -22.88 14.56
N PRO A 25 3.79 -23.11 13.41
CA PRO A 25 4.31 -24.05 12.45
C PRO A 25 5.63 -23.48 11.94
N ALA A 26 6.71 -24.17 12.23
CA ALA A 26 7.99 -23.98 11.56
C ALA A 26 7.78 -24.35 10.08
N CYS A 27 7.37 -23.40 9.26
CA CYS A 27 7.49 -23.48 7.83
C CYS A 27 8.92 -23.06 7.48
N GLY A 28 9.84 -24.01 7.62
CA GLY A 28 11.17 -23.90 7.07
C GLY A 28 11.06 -23.97 5.54
N GLY A 29 11.29 -22.85 4.90
CA GLY A 29 11.57 -22.72 3.48
C GLY A 29 12.87 -21.96 3.34
N LEU A 30 14.00 -22.67 3.51
CA LEU A 30 15.32 -22.19 3.12
C LEU A 30 15.35 -21.95 1.62
N GLY A 31 15.47 -20.69 1.25
CA GLY A 31 15.77 -20.21 -0.08
C GLY A 31 16.46 -18.87 0.05
N GLU A 32 17.57 -18.85 0.80
CA GLU A 32 18.48 -17.73 0.85
C GLU A 32 19.31 -17.75 -0.43
N ASN A 33 18.89 -16.98 -1.43
CA ASN A 33 19.75 -16.52 -2.50
C ASN A 33 19.94 -15.02 -2.32
N GLY A 34 21.16 -14.66 -1.96
CA GLY A 34 21.59 -13.35 -1.58
C GLY A 34 21.48 -12.32 -2.69
N ASP A 35 20.51 -11.47 -2.56
CA ASP A 35 20.49 -10.07 -2.98
C ASP A 35 19.32 -9.45 -2.23
N GLY A 36 19.49 -8.98 -1.05
CA GLY A 36 18.53 -8.43 -0.07
C GLY A 36 17.34 -7.59 -0.57
N LYS A 37 16.86 -7.84 -1.78
CA LYS A 37 15.64 -7.24 -2.33
C LYS A 37 14.42 -8.04 -1.89
N PRO A 38 13.37 -7.38 -1.39
CA PRO A 38 12.10 -8.03 -1.10
C PRO A 38 11.61 -8.75 -2.37
N LYS A 39 11.09 -9.96 -2.19
CA LYS A 39 10.50 -10.72 -3.29
C LYS A 39 9.23 -9.99 -3.75
N THR A 40 9.22 -9.51 -4.98
CA THR A 40 8.07 -8.86 -5.59
C THR A 40 7.43 -9.76 -6.64
N THR A 41 6.15 -9.52 -6.93
CA THR A 41 5.39 -10.17 -8.02
C THR A 41 4.87 -9.08 -8.94
N SER A 42 5.16 -9.17 -10.24
CA SER A 42 4.63 -8.23 -11.22
C SER A 42 3.15 -8.50 -11.46
N ALA A 43 2.34 -7.45 -11.44
CA ALA A 43 0.92 -7.46 -11.74
C ALA A 43 0.61 -6.41 -12.81
N SER A 44 -0.41 -6.67 -13.65
CA SER A 44 -0.90 -5.75 -14.68
C SER A 44 -2.39 -5.53 -14.50
N GLY A 45 -2.78 -4.27 -14.38
CA GLY A 45 -4.16 -3.80 -14.36
C GLY A 45 -4.61 -3.31 -15.74
N ASP A 46 -5.66 -2.50 -15.75
CA ASP A 46 -6.17 -1.86 -16.97
C ASP A 46 -5.33 -0.65 -17.38
N MET A 47 -4.70 0.02 -16.42
CA MET A 47 -3.93 1.24 -16.65
C MET A 47 -2.45 1.07 -16.35
N VAL A 48 -2.10 0.43 -15.23
CA VAL A 48 -0.73 0.34 -14.77
C VAL A 48 -0.27 -1.10 -14.60
N GLU A 49 1.02 -1.29 -14.81
CA GLU A 49 1.77 -2.45 -14.33
C GLU A 49 2.57 -2.03 -13.10
N VAL A 50 2.74 -2.96 -12.17
CA VAL A 50 3.41 -2.71 -10.89
C VAL A 50 4.08 -3.95 -10.35
N ASP A 51 5.19 -3.79 -9.64
CA ASP A 51 5.85 -4.87 -8.90
C ASP A 51 5.42 -4.79 -7.43
N LEU A 52 4.63 -5.79 -7.00
CA LEU A 52 3.97 -5.81 -5.70
C LEU A 52 4.79 -6.58 -4.67
N PRO A 53 5.02 -6.03 -3.47
CA PRO A 53 5.52 -6.78 -2.33
C PRO A 53 4.53 -7.88 -1.91
N SER A 54 5.00 -8.81 -1.08
CA SER A 54 4.13 -9.84 -0.50
C SER A 54 3.01 -9.19 0.32
N GLY A 55 1.78 -9.66 0.15
CA GLY A 55 0.59 -9.13 0.85
C GLY A 55 -0.14 -8.02 0.08
N TRP A 56 0.37 -7.59 -1.07
CA TRP A 56 -0.30 -6.63 -1.93
C TRP A 56 -0.90 -7.31 -3.17
N ILE A 57 -2.05 -6.85 -3.60
CA ILE A 57 -2.75 -7.29 -4.83
C ILE A 57 -3.14 -6.09 -5.68
N LEU A 58 -3.27 -6.30 -6.99
CA LEU A 58 -3.79 -5.32 -7.94
C LEU A 58 -5.20 -5.72 -8.36
N ILE A 59 -6.12 -4.76 -8.32
CA ILE A 59 -7.51 -4.91 -8.75
C ILE A 59 -7.79 -3.80 -9.75
N SER A 60 -8.19 -4.15 -10.98
CA SER A 60 -8.54 -3.14 -11.96
C SER A 60 -9.87 -2.44 -11.62
N GLY A 61 -9.99 -1.17 -12.02
CA GLY A 61 -11.08 -0.28 -11.61
C GLY A 61 -12.49 -0.73 -11.96
N THR A 62 -12.64 -1.56 -12.97
CA THR A 62 -13.93 -2.16 -13.36
C THR A 62 -14.47 -3.12 -12.30
N ASP A 63 -13.62 -3.69 -11.45
CA ASP A 63 -13.99 -4.65 -10.41
C ASP A 63 -14.44 -3.95 -9.10
N MET A 64 -14.16 -2.66 -8.96
CA MET A 64 -14.41 -1.87 -7.75
C MET A 64 -15.48 -0.77 -7.92
N ASN A 65 -16.66 -1.08 -8.40
CA ASN A 65 -17.82 -0.16 -8.55
C ASN A 65 -17.97 0.54 -9.92
N GLY A 66 -17.34 0.04 -10.99
CA GLY A 66 -17.52 0.60 -12.33
C GLY A 66 -17.01 2.03 -12.47
N VAL A 67 -16.08 2.45 -11.63
CA VAL A 67 -15.33 3.69 -11.84
C VAL A 67 -14.27 3.39 -12.89
N ASP A 68 -14.61 3.69 -14.12
CA ASP A 68 -13.67 3.60 -15.23
C ASP A 68 -12.41 4.43 -14.92
N LEU A 69 -11.24 3.87 -15.25
CA LEU A 69 -9.95 4.56 -15.30
C LEU A 69 -9.16 4.68 -13.98
N ALA A 70 -9.27 3.72 -13.07
CA ALA A 70 -8.35 3.60 -11.95
C ALA A 70 -7.99 2.15 -11.66
N ASP A 71 -6.74 1.88 -11.33
CA ASP A 71 -6.29 0.63 -10.76
C ASP A 71 -6.07 0.78 -9.25
N PHE A 72 -6.45 -0.25 -8.48
CA PHE A 72 -6.34 -0.27 -7.04
C PHE A 72 -5.30 -1.28 -6.59
N ILE A 73 -4.31 -0.82 -5.85
CA ILE A 73 -3.24 -1.61 -5.27
C ILE A 73 -3.56 -1.75 -3.78
N CYS A 74 -3.99 -2.94 -3.36
CA CYS A 74 -4.56 -3.17 -2.04
C CYS A 74 -3.63 -4.04 -1.19
N HIS A 75 -3.44 -3.65 0.08
CA HIS A 75 -2.70 -4.44 1.06
C HIS A 75 -3.63 -5.45 1.73
N ALA A 76 -3.96 -6.53 0.99
CA ALA A 76 -4.78 -7.64 1.48
C ALA A 76 -4.70 -8.82 0.51
N GLU A 77 -4.90 -10.05 1.00
CA GLU A 77 -5.11 -11.23 0.13
C GLU A 77 -6.47 -11.16 -0.57
N LYS A 78 -7.43 -10.51 0.07
CA LYS A 78 -8.76 -10.22 -0.44
C LYS A 78 -9.17 -8.87 0.09
N PHE A 79 -9.38 -7.90 -0.80
CA PHE A 79 -9.76 -6.55 -0.42
C PHE A 79 -11.13 -6.53 0.28
N GLU A 80 -11.16 -5.86 1.45
CA GLU A 80 -12.38 -5.53 2.19
C GLU A 80 -12.44 -4.02 2.42
N LEU A 81 -13.66 -3.50 2.59
CA LEU A 81 -13.84 -2.05 2.84
C LEU A 81 -13.16 -1.66 4.16
N GLY A 82 -12.19 -0.76 4.07
CA GLY A 82 -11.37 -0.31 5.20
C GLY A 82 -9.92 -0.81 5.18
N ASP A 83 -9.57 -1.71 4.27
CA ASP A 83 -8.17 -2.11 4.08
C ASP A 83 -7.36 -0.97 3.45
N PRO A 84 -6.04 -0.87 3.74
CA PRO A 84 -5.17 0.09 3.07
C PRO A 84 -5.11 -0.15 1.57
N TYR A 85 -5.19 0.93 0.78
CA TYR A 85 -5.04 0.85 -0.67
C TYR A 85 -4.43 2.11 -1.27
N LEU A 86 -3.86 1.95 -2.45
CA LEU A 86 -3.45 3.02 -3.36
C LEU A 86 -4.35 2.96 -4.59
N GLN A 87 -4.87 4.11 -5.02
CA GLN A 87 -5.64 4.26 -6.25
C GLN A 87 -4.82 5.00 -7.28
N ALA A 88 -4.40 4.31 -8.34
CA ALA A 88 -3.64 4.86 -9.45
C ALA A 88 -4.58 5.29 -10.58
N GLN A 89 -4.44 6.51 -11.08
CA GLN A 89 -5.25 7.04 -12.19
C GLN A 89 -4.46 8.03 -13.05
N GLU A 90 -4.79 8.12 -14.35
CA GLU A 90 -4.26 9.15 -15.23
C GLU A 90 -4.76 10.53 -14.80
N TYR A 91 -3.87 11.53 -14.80
CA TYR A 91 -4.22 12.92 -14.53
C TYR A 91 -4.16 13.74 -15.81
N PHE A 92 -5.31 14.08 -16.36
CA PHE A 92 -5.42 14.74 -17.66
C PHE A 92 -4.92 16.19 -17.69
N GLY A 93 -4.73 16.82 -16.54
CA GLY A 93 -4.17 18.17 -16.43
C GLY A 93 -2.64 18.26 -16.61
N GLY A 94 -1.96 17.10 -16.74
CA GLY A 94 -0.50 17.02 -16.77
C GLY A 94 0.13 17.16 -15.40
N ILE A 95 1.47 16.98 -15.36
CA ILE A 95 2.21 16.92 -14.09
C ILE A 95 2.20 18.25 -13.31
N GLU A 96 2.28 19.39 -13.99
CA GLU A 96 2.28 20.70 -13.33
C GLU A 96 0.96 20.94 -12.58
N ALA A 97 -0.16 20.58 -13.19
CA ALA A 97 -1.47 20.70 -12.56
C ALA A 97 -1.66 19.66 -11.45
N ALA A 98 -1.16 18.43 -11.61
CA ALA A 98 -1.16 17.41 -10.56
C ALA A 98 -0.34 17.87 -9.35
N GLN A 99 0.86 18.41 -9.57
CA GLN A 99 1.70 18.98 -8.52
C GLN A 99 1.00 20.12 -7.78
N ALA A 100 0.39 21.07 -8.50
CA ALA A 100 -0.34 22.17 -7.89
C ALA A 100 -1.50 21.69 -6.99
N VAL A 101 -2.16 20.58 -7.37
CA VAL A 101 -3.20 19.97 -6.54
C VAL A 101 -2.61 19.34 -5.28
N LEU A 102 -1.45 18.67 -5.36
CA LEU A 102 -0.78 18.09 -4.19
C LEU A 102 -0.24 19.17 -3.24
N GLU A 103 0.22 20.30 -3.76
CA GLU A 103 0.72 21.44 -2.98
C GLU A 103 -0.40 22.19 -2.26
N SER A 104 -1.65 22.02 -2.68
CA SER A 104 -2.79 22.54 -1.94
C SER A 104 -3.02 21.70 -0.69
N GLU A 105 -3.25 22.34 0.47
CA GLU A 105 -3.46 21.63 1.75
C GLU A 105 -4.71 20.73 1.75
N ASP A 106 -5.58 20.86 0.75
CA ASP A 106 -6.84 20.14 0.62
C ASP A 106 -7.00 19.63 -0.84
N PRO A 107 -7.34 18.34 -1.07
CA PRO A 107 -7.78 17.32 -0.11
C PRO A 107 -6.71 16.28 0.29
N TYR A 108 -5.46 16.47 -0.09
CA TYR A 108 -4.44 15.41 -0.01
C TYR A 108 -3.48 15.53 1.19
N GLY A 109 -3.70 16.49 2.08
CA GLY A 109 -2.87 16.70 3.25
C GLY A 109 -1.59 17.52 2.97
N ALA A 110 -0.61 17.44 3.86
CA ALA A 110 0.61 18.21 3.75
C ALA A 110 1.47 17.75 2.56
N TYR A 111 1.98 18.71 1.79
CA TYR A 111 2.95 18.43 0.73
C TYR A 111 4.33 18.15 1.32
N ALA A 112 4.87 16.95 1.09
CA ALA A 112 6.16 16.51 1.60
C ALA A 112 7.35 16.88 0.69
N GLY A 113 7.12 17.06 -0.60
CA GLY A 113 8.13 17.47 -1.58
C GLY A 113 8.38 16.47 -2.70
N ALA A 114 9.37 16.79 -3.54
CA ALA A 114 9.76 15.93 -4.65
C ALA A 114 10.78 14.88 -4.20
N LYS A 115 10.62 13.64 -4.68
CA LYS A 115 11.54 12.53 -4.42
C LYS A 115 11.83 11.77 -5.71
N GLU A 116 13.09 11.46 -5.95
CA GLU A 116 13.49 10.60 -7.06
C GLU A 116 13.32 9.14 -6.68
N LEU A 117 12.50 8.41 -7.43
CA LEU A 117 12.30 6.97 -7.34
C LEU A 117 12.82 6.29 -8.62
N ALA A 118 12.73 4.95 -8.68
CA ALA A 118 13.34 4.17 -9.77
C ALA A 118 12.81 4.52 -11.17
N ASN A 119 11.57 5.00 -11.27
CA ASN A 119 10.89 5.33 -12.55
C ASN A 119 10.76 6.84 -12.80
N GLY A 120 11.36 7.70 -11.96
CA GLY A 120 11.36 9.14 -12.15
C GLY A 120 11.12 9.96 -10.88
N ILE A 121 10.80 11.24 -11.07
CA ILE A 121 10.54 12.17 -9.98
C ILE A 121 9.07 12.08 -9.57
N TRP A 122 8.85 11.84 -8.30
CA TRP A 122 7.54 11.83 -7.66
C TRP A 122 7.35 13.04 -6.75
N TYR A 123 6.20 13.65 -6.83
CA TYR A 123 5.74 14.70 -5.91
C TYR A 123 4.86 14.04 -4.86
N LEU A 124 5.24 14.14 -3.58
CA LEU A 124 4.60 13.45 -2.47
C LEU A 124 3.79 14.41 -1.60
N ALA A 125 2.61 13.99 -1.20
CA ALA A 125 1.81 14.57 -0.15
C ALA A 125 1.39 13.48 0.85
N GLU A 126 0.76 13.85 1.96
CA GLU A 126 0.41 12.91 3.04
C GLU A 126 -0.41 11.71 2.54
N ASN A 127 -1.40 11.96 1.66
CA ASN A 127 -2.34 10.93 1.19
C ASN A 127 -2.34 10.77 -0.34
N ALA A 128 -1.34 11.29 -1.04
CA ALA A 128 -1.26 11.17 -2.49
C ALA A 128 0.17 11.39 -3.00
N ALA A 129 0.41 10.93 -4.22
CA ALA A 129 1.64 11.20 -4.96
C ALA A 129 1.33 11.41 -6.44
N ALA A 130 2.17 12.16 -7.14
CA ALA A 130 2.05 12.34 -8.59
C ALA A 130 3.41 12.22 -9.27
N ALA A 131 3.43 11.70 -10.49
CA ALA A 131 4.62 11.63 -11.33
C ALA A 131 4.28 11.77 -12.81
N GLN A 132 5.27 12.18 -13.60
CA GLN A 132 5.24 12.08 -15.05
C GLN A 132 5.85 10.73 -15.46
N LEU A 133 5.03 9.82 -15.99
CA LEU A 133 5.48 8.54 -16.54
C LEU A 133 5.33 8.56 -18.06
N GLY A 134 6.43 8.76 -18.77
CA GLY A 134 6.40 8.97 -20.22
C GLY A 134 5.67 10.26 -20.59
N GLU A 135 4.65 10.18 -21.45
CA GLU A 135 3.89 11.35 -21.91
C GLU A 135 2.70 11.73 -21.00
N LYS A 136 2.37 10.87 -20.02
CA LYS A 136 1.19 11.02 -19.18
C LYS A 136 1.55 11.27 -17.73
N ALA A 137 0.74 12.08 -17.06
CA ALA A 137 0.82 12.26 -15.62
C ALA A 137 -0.03 11.20 -14.91
N LEU A 138 0.54 10.59 -13.87
CA LEU A 138 -0.14 9.68 -12.96
C LEU A 138 -0.33 10.37 -11.62
N ILE A 139 -1.53 10.24 -11.05
CA ILE A 139 -1.77 10.55 -9.64
C ILE A 139 -2.14 9.25 -8.91
N VAL A 140 -1.55 9.06 -7.74
CA VAL A 140 -1.85 7.95 -6.85
C VAL A 140 -2.40 8.52 -5.55
N LYS A 141 -3.63 8.14 -5.19
CA LYS A 141 -4.27 8.50 -3.92
C LYS A 141 -4.17 7.32 -2.97
N GLY A 142 -3.89 7.57 -1.70
CA GLY A 142 -3.79 6.54 -0.68
C GLY A 142 -4.90 6.63 0.36
N TYR A 143 -5.30 5.47 0.85
CA TYR A 143 -6.13 5.32 2.03
C TYR A 143 -5.38 4.47 3.05
N GLN A 144 -5.10 5.04 4.23
CA GLN A 144 -4.30 4.41 5.28
C GLN A 144 -2.92 3.91 4.82
N CYS A 145 -2.32 4.59 3.84
CA CYS A 145 -0.99 4.29 3.33
C CYS A 145 -0.03 5.43 3.69
N ASP A 146 1.15 5.07 4.14
CA ASP A 146 2.24 6.01 4.41
C ASP A 146 3.12 6.16 3.15
N PHE A 147 3.02 7.31 2.48
CA PHE A 147 3.79 7.64 1.27
C PHE A 147 5.28 7.87 1.54
N GLU A 148 5.69 8.02 2.78
CA GLU A 148 7.10 8.12 3.16
C GLU A 148 7.72 6.75 3.43
N SER A 149 6.92 5.68 3.57
CA SER A 149 7.42 4.33 3.80
C SER A 149 8.15 3.77 2.58
N ASP A 150 9.22 3.01 2.82
CA ASP A 150 9.98 2.35 1.75
C ASP A 150 9.11 1.39 0.93
N GLU A 151 8.11 0.76 1.56
CA GLU A 151 7.22 -0.19 0.90
C GLU A 151 6.36 0.52 -0.16
N VAL A 152 5.66 1.61 0.21
CA VAL A 152 4.85 2.40 -0.71
C VAL A 152 5.73 3.04 -1.80
N GLN A 153 6.91 3.56 -1.45
CA GLN A 153 7.83 4.14 -2.42
C GLN A 153 8.39 3.12 -3.42
N ASN A 154 8.62 1.88 -3.00
CA ASN A 154 8.99 0.79 -3.91
C ASN A 154 7.85 0.46 -4.88
N ILE A 155 6.59 0.45 -4.41
CA ILE A 155 5.40 0.29 -5.27
C ILE A 155 5.35 1.44 -6.28
N LEU A 156 5.39 2.70 -5.83
CA LEU A 156 5.37 3.89 -6.70
C LEU A 156 6.49 3.84 -7.73
N GLY A 157 7.72 3.53 -7.30
CA GLY A 157 8.91 3.45 -8.17
C GLY A 157 8.88 2.32 -9.19
N SER A 158 7.95 1.38 -9.06
CA SER A 158 7.76 0.27 -10.00
C SER A 158 6.62 0.49 -10.99
N LEU A 159 5.76 1.51 -10.78
CA LEU A 159 4.62 1.80 -11.62
C LEU A 159 5.05 2.17 -13.06
N ARG A 160 4.37 1.61 -14.03
CA ARG A 160 4.49 1.93 -15.45
C ARG A 160 3.13 1.78 -16.13
N TRP A 161 2.92 2.49 -17.24
CA TRP A 161 1.69 2.34 -18.01
C TRP A 161 1.64 0.97 -18.70
N VAL A 162 0.45 0.38 -18.75
CA VAL A 162 0.17 -0.77 -19.63
C VAL A 162 0.35 -0.32 -21.08
N GLN A 163 1.10 -1.11 -21.88
CA GLN A 163 1.39 -0.84 -23.28
C GLN A 163 0.34 -1.43 -24.20
#